data_71f552bcecd74c9c4826ff0609b745a7
#
_entry.id   71f552bcecd74c9c4826ff0609b745a7
#
_cell.length_a   1.000
_cell.length_b   1.000
_cell.length_c   1.000
_cell.angle_alpha   90.00
_cell.angle_beta   90.00
_cell.angle_gamma   90.00
#
_symmetry.space_group_name_H-M   'P 1'
#
loop_
_entity.id
_entity.type
_entity.pdbx_description
1 polymer ?
#
loop_
_entity_poly.entity_id
_entity_poly.type
_entity_poly.pdbx_seq_one_letter_code
_entity_poly.pdbx_strand_id
1 'polypeptide(L)'
;GNNKSSFIPFKYQGQYEDVETGLYYNRFRYYDPRIGNYISQDPIRLAGNNPTLYGYVRDLNKRTDLFGLSELVYQLLNSDNEVVYYGITSRTADERWLEHLANPEKNGKIAKMQVLAEGLNHDQARSIEGALIRKRLAEHIDDYSATDSIKDQLKKSNLLNKNRGRVKERWTSENPLEELKNKMHKKPKDVGCKL
;
A
#
# COMPACT_ATOMS: atom_id res chain seq x y z
N GLY A 1 -13.75 -39.59 -22.75
CA GLY A 1 -13.03 -39.66 -21.47
C GLY A 1 -13.33 -38.46 -20.63
N ASN A 2 -14.10 -38.65 -19.53
CA ASN A 2 -14.34 -37.59 -18.55
C ASN A 2 -13.02 -37.28 -17.86
N ASN A 3 -12.38 -36.19 -18.23
CA ASN A 3 -11.34 -35.57 -17.42
C ASN A 3 -12.04 -35.02 -16.18
N LYS A 4 -12.06 -35.77 -15.09
CA LYS A 4 -12.37 -35.25 -13.77
C LYS A 4 -11.26 -34.23 -13.48
N SER A 5 -11.62 -32.96 -13.56
CA SER A 5 -10.77 -31.87 -13.08
C SER A 5 -10.24 -32.21 -11.69
N SER A 6 -8.99 -31.93 -11.45
CA SER A 6 -8.27 -32.29 -10.24
C SER A 6 -9.09 -31.97 -8.98
N PHE A 7 -9.12 -32.90 -8.04
CA PHE A 7 -9.75 -32.80 -6.71
C PHE A 7 -9.25 -31.59 -5.87
N ILE A 8 -8.24 -30.86 -6.34
CA ILE A 8 -7.64 -29.72 -5.64
C ILE A 8 -8.20 -28.42 -6.23
N PRO A 9 -9.04 -27.68 -5.47
CA PRO A 9 -9.65 -26.44 -5.95
C PRO A 9 -8.67 -25.26 -5.97
N PHE A 10 -7.52 -25.39 -5.31
CA PHE A 10 -6.48 -24.36 -5.32
C PHE A 10 -5.69 -24.40 -6.62
N LYS A 11 -5.59 -23.24 -7.29
CA LYS A 11 -4.88 -23.10 -8.57
C LYS A 11 -3.56 -22.36 -8.36
N TYR A 12 -3.28 -21.32 -9.11
CA TYR A 12 -2.10 -20.53 -8.87
C TYR A 12 -2.21 -19.79 -7.52
N GLN A 13 -1.11 -19.27 -7.01
CA GLN A 13 -1.07 -18.68 -5.67
C GLN A 13 -2.19 -17.67 -5.44
N GLY A 14 -3.02 -17.92 -4.45
CA GLY A 14 -4.16 -17.08 -4.08
C GLY A 14 -5.45 -17.31 -4.87
N GLN A 15 -5.47 -18.26 -5.82
CA GLN A 15 -6.63 -18.57 -6.66
C GLN A 15 -7.36 -19.83 -6.19
N TYR A 16 -8.69 -19.77 -6.23
CA TYR A 16 -9.60 -20.89 -5.94
C TYR A 16 -10.53 -21.10 -7.14
N GLU A 17 -10.60 -22.34 -7.65
CA GLU A 17 -11.47 -22.67 -8.77
C GLU A 17 -12.94 -22.66 -8.35
N ASP A 18 -13.74 -21.87 -9.04
CA ASP A 18 -15.18 -21.96 -9.03
C ASP A 18 -15.60 -22.96 -10.10
N VAL A 19 -15.99 -24.15 -9.66
CA VAL A 19 -16.30 -25.28 -10.55
C VAL A 19 -17.54 -25.02 -11.40
N GLU A 20 -18.47 -24.19 -10.92
CA GLU A 20 -19.72 -23.87 -11.62
C GLU A 20 -19.46 -22.96 -12.82
N THR A 21 -18.58 -21.99 -12.67
CA THR A 21 -18.28 -21.00 -13.71
C THR A 21 -17.02 -21.31 -14.50
N GLY A 22 -16.14 -22.16 -13.97
CA GLY A 22 -14.81 -22.45 -14.53
C GLY A 22 -13.84 -21.28 -14.40
N LEU A 23 -14.18 -20.28 -13.61
CA LEU A 23 -13.35 -19.13 -13.29
C LEU A 23 -12.52 -19.40 -12.03
N TYR A 24 -11.43 -18.63 -11.85
CA TYR A 24 -10.63 -18.70 -10.65
C TYR A 24 -10.91 -17.46 -9.78
N TYR A 25 -11.50 -17.71 -8.61
CA TYR A 25 -11.74 -16.67 -7.61
C TYR A 25 -10.43 -16.23 -6.96
N ASN A 26 -10.10 -14.96 -7.08
CA ASN A 26 -8.93 -14.35 -6.47
C ASN A 26 -9.37 -13.18 -5.58
N ARG A 27 -10.04 -13.53 -4.48
CA ARG A 27 -10.51 -12.67 -3.39
C ARG A 27 -11.37 -11.45 -3.78
N PHE A 28 -10.93 -10.61 -4.69
CA PHE A 28 -11.64 -9.40 -5.13
C PHE A 28 -12.01 -9.43 -6.61
N ARG A 29 -11.46 -10.35 -7.38
CA ARG A 29 -11.69 -10.49 -8.82
C ARG A 29 -11.79 -11.94 -9.22
N TYR A 30 -12.49 -12.18 -10.32
CA TYR A 30 -12.51 -13.48 -10.99
C TYR A 30 -11.55 -13.47 -12.18
N TYR A 31 -10.69 -14.45 -12.23
CA TYR A 31 -9.74 -14.69 -13.31
C TYR A 31 -10.28 -15.76 -14.25
N ASP A 32 -10.29 -15.49 -15.56
CA ASP A 32 -10.63 -16.49 -16.57
C ASP A 32 -9.34 -17.14 -17.10
N PRO A 33 -9.10 -18.42 -16.79
CA PRO A 33 -7.90 -19.12 -17.23
C PRO A 33 -7.84 -19.35 -18.75
N ARG A 34 -8.97 -19.22 -19.45
CA ARG A 34 -9.03 -19.40 -20.92
C ARG A 34 -8.46 -18.19 -21.65
N ILE A 35 -8.65 -17.01 -21.12
CA ILE A 35 -8.16 -15.76 -21.72
C ILE A 35 -6.93 -15.19 -21.00
N GLY A 36 -6.57 -15.76 -19.84
CA GLY A 36 -5.40 -15.33 -19.09
C GLY A 36 -5.53 -13.96 -18.39
N ASN A 37 -6.74 -13.49 -18.16
CA ASN A 37 -7.04 -12.19 -17.62
C ASN A 37 -8.17 -12.22 -16.59
N TYR A 38 -8.26 -11.17 -15.76
CA TYR A 38 -9.45 -10.93 -14.95
C TYR A 38 -10.65 -10.54 -15.81
N ILE A 39 -11.85 -10.94 -15.40
CA ILE A 39 -13.10 -10.56 -16.10
C ILE A 39 -13.63 -9.19 -15.70
N SER A 40 -13.09 -8.61 -14.64
CA SER A 40 -13.40 -7.24 -14.20
C SER A 40 -12.16 -6.36 -14.23
N GLN A 41 -12.38 -5.07 -14.44
CA GLN A 41 -11.29 -4.08 -14.36
C GLN A 41 -10.68 -4.07 -12.97
N ASP A 42 -9.38 -3.81 -12.92
CA ASP A 42 -8.70 -3.57 -11.67
C ASP A 42 -9.33 -2.35 -10.98
N PRO A 43 -9.80 -2.45 -9.73
CA PRO A 43 -10.32 -1.31 -8.98
C PRO A 43 -9.29 -0.17 -8.84
N ILE A 44 -8.00 -0.52 -8.86
CA ILE A 44 -6.90 0.44 -8.83
C ILE A 44 -6.40 0.81 -10.25
N ARG A 45 -7.06 0.27 -11.29
CA ARG A 45 -6.77 0.54 -12.70
C ARG A 45 -5.30 0.26 -13.07
N LEU A 46 -4.70 1.09 -13.93
CA LEU A 46 -3.29 0.97 -14.34
C LEU A 46 -2.29 1.26 -13.20
N ALA A 47 -2.77 1.66 -12.03
CA ALA A 47 -2.00 1.92 -10.83
C ALA A 47 -1.27 0.69 -10.27
N GLY A 48 -1.79 -0.51 -10.54
CA GLY A 48 -1.15 -1.78 -10.18
C GLY A 48 0.13 -2.10 -10.98
N ASN A 49 0.58 -1.15 -11.82
CA ASN A 49 1.74 -1.34 -12.72
C ASN A 49 1.58 -2.54 -13.68
N ASN A 50 0.34 -2.92 -13.96
CA ASN A 50 -0.01 -3.89 -14.98
C ASN A 50 -0.18 -3.18 -16.33
N PRO A 51 0.26 -3.80 -17.45
CA PRO A 51 0.12 -3.19 -18.77
C PRO A 51 -1.33 -3.11 -19.25
N THR A 52 -2.25 -3.79 -18.56
CA THR A 52 -3.68 -3.78 -18.88
C THR A 52 -4.54 -3.69 -17.62
N LEU A 53 -5.75 -3.14 -17.76
CA LEU A 53 -6.74 -3.06 -16.67
C LEU A 53 -7.23 -4.43 -16.16
N TYR A 54 -7.01 -5.48 -16.93
CA TYR A 54 -7.50 -6.84 -16.70
C TYR A 54 -6.37 -7.82 -16.39
N GLY A 55 -5.11 -7.37 -16.42
CA GLY A 55 -3.94 -8.24 -16.21
C GLY A 55 -3.86 -8.78 -14.77
N TYR A 56 -3.47 -10.06 -14.63
CA TYR A 56 -3.20 -10.69 -13.33
C TYR A 56 -1.95 -10.08 -12.68
N VAL A 57 -0.80 -10.27 -13.32
CA VAL A 57 0.47 -9.65 -12.95
C VAL A 57 1.34 -9.46 -14.19
N ARG A 58 2.28 -8.52 -14.14
CA ARG A 58 3.19 -8.24 -15.26
C ARG A 58 4.17 -9.40 -15.56
N ASP A 59 4.58 -10.13 -14.55
CA ASP A 59 5.53 -11.25 -14.65
C ASP A 59 5.14 -12.36 -13.67
N LEU A 60 4.53 -13.41 -14.20
CA LEU A 60 4.05 -14.57 -13.45
C LEU A 60 5.16 -15.33 -12.71
N ASN A 61 6.40 -15.23 -13.17
CA ASN A 61 7.54 -15.95 -12.55
C ASN A 61 8.11 -15.21 -11.35
N LYS A 62 7.82 -13.91 -11.21
CA LYS A 62 8.41 -13.05 -10.19
C LYS A 62 7.39 -12.43 -9.25
N ARG A 63 6.12 -12.46 -9.60
CA ARG A 63 5.05 -11.79 -8.84
C ARG A 63 3.82 -12.64 -8.72
N THR A 64 3.17 -12.53 -7.58
CA THR A 64 1.86 -13.13 -7.29
C THR A 64 0.92 -12.04 -6.83
N ASP A 65 -0.26 -12.00 -7.42
CA ASP A 65 -1.34 -11.13 -6.97
C ASP A 65 -2.20 -11.84 -5.92
N LEU A 66 -1.71 -11.93 -4.70
CA LEU A 66 -2.39 -12.61 -3.59
C LEU A 66 -3.75 -12.00 -3.23
N PHE A 67 -4.01 -10.77 -3.63
CA PHE A 67 -5.20 -10.01 -3.23
C PHE A 67 -5.90 -9.32 -4.38
N GLY A 68 -5.39 -9.39 -5.61
CA GLY A 68 -5.89 -8.59 -6.72
C GLY A 68 -5.67 -7.07 -6.54
N LEU A 69 -4.90 -6.67 -5.53
CA LEU A 69 -4.65 -5.28 -5.15
C LEU A 69 -3.24 -5.17 -4.57
N SER A 70 -2.49 -4.15 -4.96
CA SER A 70 -1.21 -3.82 -4.31
C SER A 70 -1.27 -2.42 -3.72
N GLU A 71 -0.86 -2.28 -2.47
CA GLU A 71 -0.74 -0.98 -1.82
C GLU A 71 0.69 -0.48 -1.83
N LEU A 72 0.83 0.82 -1.82
CA LEU A 72 2.09 1.50 -1.60
C LEU A 72 2.05 2.30 -0.30
N VAL A 73 3.22 2.46 0.31
CA VAL A 73 3.46 3.34 1.45
C VAL A 73 4.27 4.52 0.95
N TYR A 74 3.89 5.70 1.36
CA TYR A 74 4.53 6.95 0.95
C TYR A 74 4.67 7.94 2.10
N GLN A 75 5.54 8.93 1.89
CA GLN A 75 5.66 10.09 2.77
C GLN A 75 5.47 11.38 1.97
N LEU A 76 4.98 12.42 2.66
CA LEU A 76 4.94 13.78 2.14
C LEU A 76 5.96 14.62 2.89
N LEU A 77 6.66 15.45 2.14
CA LEU A 77 7.66 16.38 2.66
C LEU A 77 7.21 17.82 2.43
N ASN A 78 7.63 18.71 3.33
CA ASN A 78 7.49 20.15 3.17
C ASN A 78 8.61 20.73 2.28
N SER A 79 8.64 22.07 2.12
CA SER A 79 9.68 22.80 1.38
C SER A 79 11.09 22.60 1.93
N ASP A 80 11.20 22.32 3.23
CA ASP A 80 12.47 22.12 3.92
C ASP A 80 12.95 20.65 3.86
N ASN A 81 12.29 19.81 3.06
CA ASN A 81 12.50 18.37 2.96
C ASN A 81 12.25 17.59 4.26
N GLU A 82 11.49 18.14 5.19
CA GLU A 82 11.08 17.42 6.39
C GLU A 82 9.81 16.61 6.12
N VAL A 83 9.72 15.43 6.70
CA VAL A 83 8.54 14.58 6.59
C VAL A 83 7.42 15.13 7.44
N VAL A 84 6.29 15.44 6.80
CA VAL A 84 5.09 15.97 7.44
C VAL A 84 3.89 15.02 7.41
N TYR A 85 3.98 13.90 6.68
CA TYR A 85 2.89 12.94 6.60
C TYR A 85 3.37 11.57 6.12
N TYR A 86 2.82 10.51 6.69
CA TYR A 86 2.91 9.15 6.16
C TYR A 86 1.53 8.66 5.73
N GLY A 87 1.46 7.87 4.67
CA GLY A 87 0.20 7.32 4.20
C GLY A 87 0.34 6.06 3.37
N ILE A 88 -0.80 5.43 3.16
CA ILE A 88 -0.94 4.26 2.29
C ILE A 88 -1.99 4.55 1.22
N THR A 89 -1.87 3.90 0.08
CA THR A 89 -2.88 3.97 -0.97
C THR A 89 -2.79 2.75 -1.88
N SER A 90 -3.95 2.33 -2.38
CA SER A 90 -4.07 1.37 -3.48
C SER A 90 -4.12 2.06 -4.86
N ARG A 91 -4.13 3.39 -4.90
CA ARG A 91 -4.10 4.20 -6.13
C ARG A 91 -2.66 4.41 -6.59
N THR A 92 -2.49 4.96 -7.81
CA THR A 92 -1.16 5.41 -8.24
C THR A 92 -0.64 6.50 -7.32
N ALA A 93 0.68 6.58 -7.26
CA ALA A 93 1.35 7.64 -6.52
C ALA A 93 0.98 9.03 -7.07
N ASP A 94 0.88 9.17 -8.41
CA ASP A 94 0.52 10.44 -9.06
C ASP A 94 -0.93 10.85 -8.75
N GLU A 95 -1.90 9.94 -8.84
CA GLU A 95 -3.30 10.23 -8.47
C GLU A 95 -3.39 10.65 -7.00
N ARG A 96 -2.67 9.94 -6.12
CA ARG A 96 -2.67 10.25 -4.70
C ARG A 96 -2.01 11.58 -4.39
N TRP A 97 -0.95 11.93 -5.12
CA TRP A 97 -0.31 13.24 -5.02
C TRP A 97 -1.27 14.37 -5.40
N LEU A 98 -1.98 14.23 -6.52
CA LEU A 98 -2.98 15.22 -6.97
C LEU A 98 -4.11 15.41 -5.94
N GLU A 99 -4.58 14.33 -5.31
CA GLU A 99 -5.57 14.41 -4.22
C GLU A 99 -5.04 15.19 -3.01
N HIS A 100 -3.76 15.02 -2.67
CA HIS A 100 -3.16 15.79 -1.58
C HIS A 100 -3.03 17.26 -1.91
N LEU A 101 -2.67 17.60 -3.14
CA LEU A 101 -2.63 18.99 -3.60
C LEU A 101 -4.02 19.65 -3.63
N ALA A 102 -5.06 18.88 -3.94
CA ALA A 102 -6.44 19.35 -3.90
C ALA A 102 -7.01 19.49 -2.47
N ASN A 103 -6.34 18.94 -1.46
CA ASN A 103 -6.81 18.98 -0.08
C ASN A 103 -6.39 20.29 0.61
N PRO A 104 -7.34 21.17 1.02
CA PRO A 104 -7.02 22.47 1.64
C PRO A 104 -6.19 22.37 2.94
N GLU A 105 -6.35 21.26 3.70
CA GLU A 105 -5.60 21.06 4.96
C GLU A 105 -4.11 20.80 4.73
N LYS A 106 -3.74 20.31 3.54
CA LYS A 106 -2.39 19.92 3.16
C LYS A 106 -1.75 20.83 2.13
N ASN A 107 -2.56 21.45 1.27
CA ASN A 107 -2.08 22.38 0.27
C ASN A 107 -1.29 23.53 0.94
N GLY A 108 -0.14 23.89 0.37
CA GLY A 108 0.78 24.87 0.94
C GLY A 108 1.67 24.35 2.08
N LYS A 109 1.42 23.13 2.60
CA LYS A 109 2.24 22.49 3.64
C LYS A 109 3.08 21.33 3.12
N ILE A 110 2.84 20.91 1.91
CA ILE A 110 3.53 19.81 1.25
C ILE A 110 4.16 20.30 -0.05
N ALA A 111 5.38 19.86 -0.33
CA ALA A 111 6.13 20.23 -1.53
C ALA A 111 6.47 19.00 -2.38
N LYS A 112 6.52 17.79 -1.78
CA LYS A 112 7.01 16.59 -2.43
C LYS A 112 6.35 15.34 -1.85
N MET A 113 6.13 14.34 -2.70
CA MET A 113 5.74 13.00 -2.29
C MET A 113 6.84 11.99 -2.66
N GLN A 114 7.10 11.05 -1.78
CA GLN A 114 8.06 9.97 -2.00
C GLN A 114 7.43 8.62 -1.68
N VAL A 115 7.56 7.66 -2.58
CA VAL A 115 7.14 6.28 -2.37
C VAL A 115 8.25 5.52 -1.63
N LEU A 116 7.90 4.93 -0.50
CA LEU A 116 8.81 4.19 0.37
C LEU A 116 8.78 2.69 0.10
N ALA A 117 7.62 2.13 -0.23
CA ALA A 117 7.43 0.71 -0.51
C ALA A 117 6.23 0.49 -1.42
N GLU A 118 6.27 -0.57 -2.23
CA GLU A 118 5.24 -0.97 -3.19
C GLU A 118 4.99 -2.48 -3.12
N GLY A 119 3.86 -2.93 -3.71
CA GLY A 119 3.55 -4.35 -3.80
C GLY A 119 3.20 -4.98 -2.45
N LEU A 120 2.60 -4.20 -1.58
CA LEU A 120 2.22 -4.60 -0.23
C LEU A 120 0.76 -5.02 -0.19
N ASN A 121 0.43 -5.97 0.69
CA ASN A 121 -0.95 -6.12 1.09
C ASN A 121 -1.34 -5.05 2.12
N HIS A 122 -2.66 -4.89 2.35
CA HIS A 122 -3.20 -3.86 3.23
C HIS A 122 -2.62 -3.90 4.65
N ASP A 123 -2.46 -5.10 5.21
CA ASP A 123 -1.95 -5.27 6.59
C ASP A 123 -0.46 -4.91 6.68
N GLN A 124 0.34 -5.24 5.65
CA GLN A 124 1.74 -4.85 5.54
C GLN A 124 1.89 -3.33 5.42
N ALA A 125 1.13 -2.72 4.50
CA ALA A 125 1.17 -1.28 4.29
C ALA A 125 0.79 -0.51 5.57
N ARG A 126 -0.28 -0.94 6.24
CA ARG A 126 -0.72 -0.36 7.52
C ARG A 126 0.32 -0.51 8.62
N SER A 127 1.00 -1.64 8.69
CA SER A 127 2.02 -1.89 9.71
C SER A 127 3.25 -1.02 9.50
N ILE A 128 3.68 -0.84 8.25
CA ILE A 128 4.79 0.07 7.91
C ILE A 128 4.39 1.52 8.21
N GLU A 129 3.21 1.98 7.76
CA GLU A 129 2.72 3.34 8.04
C GLU A 129 2.72 3.62 9.55
N GLY A 130 2.12 2.72 10.33
CA GLY A 130 2.03 2.87 11.77
C GLY A 130 3.40 2.84 12.47
N ALA A 131 4.35 2.04 11.98
CA ALA A 131 5.71 2.00 12.52
C ALA A 131 6.49 3.29 12.21
N LEU A 132 6.35 3.84 11.00
CA LEU A 132 6.97 5.11 10.61
C LEU A 132 6.45 6.28 11.44
N ILE A 133 5.12 6.36 11.64
CA ILE A 133 4.52 7.39 12.50
C ILE A 133 5.04 7.28 13.93
N ARG A 134 5.07 6.07 14.52
CA ARG A 134 5.58 5.88 15.89
C ARG A 134 7.06 6.20 16.01
N LYS A 135 7.87 5.82 15.02
CA LYS A 135 9.28 6.20 14.98
C LYS A 135 9.44 7.70 15.02
N ARG A 136 8.68 8.43 14.17
CA ARG A 136 8.74 9.91 14.16
C ARG A 136 8.29 10.51 15.49
N LEU A 137 7.23 9.95 16.11
CA LEU A 137 6.80 10.40 17.44
C LEU A 137 7.87 10.15 18.51
N ALA A 138 8.57 9.03 18.45
CA ALA A 138 9.64 8.71 19.39
C ALA A 138 10.86 9.63 19.24
N GLU A 139 11.16 10.10 18.04
CA GLU A 139 12.22 11.09 17.78
C GLU A 139 11.94 12.45 18.45
N HIS A 140 10.69 12.75 18.80
CA HIS A 140 10.24 13.99 19.45
C HIS A 140 9.73 13.77 20.87
N ILE A 141 10.13 12.68 21.52
CA ILE A 141 9.56 12.31 22.83
C ILE A 141 9.81 13.37 23.91
N ASP A 142 10.94 14.06 23.84
CA ASP A 142 11.31 15.10 24.79
C ASP A 142 10.48 16.39 24.63
N ASP A 143 9.80 16.55 23.50
CA ASP A 143 8.91 17.69 23.23
C ASP A 143 7.51 17.51 23.84
N TYR A 144 7.21 16.31 24.37
CA TYR A 144 5.88 15.99 24.88
C TYR A 144 5.76 16.17 26.38
N SER A 145 4.58 16.62 26.81
CA SER A 145 4.19 16.58 28.22
C SER A 145 3.36 15.34 28.52
N ALA A 146 3.31 14.91 29.78
CA ALA A 146 2.53 13.77 30.23
C ALA A 146 1.02 13.88 29.92
N THR A 147 0.52 15.10 29.70
CA THR A 147 -0.88 15.41 29.39
C THR A 147 -1.17 15.52 27.91
N ASP A 148 -0.15 15.46 27.05
CA ASP A 148 -0.35 15.62 25.60
C ASP A 148 -1.19 14.48 25.02
N SER A 149 -2.29 14.85 24.36
CA SER A 149 -3.05 13.90 23.55
C SER A 149 -2.23 13.44 22.34
N ILE A 150 -2.64 12.33 21.71
CA ILE A 150 -2.04 11.84 20.46
C ILE A 150 -2.06 12.92 19.38
N LYS A 151 -3.11 13.73 19.34
CA LYS A 151 -3.25 14.83 18.38
C LYS A 151 -2.21 15.94 18.63
N ASP A 152 -1.94 16.24 19.89
CA ASP A 152 -0.92 17.21 20.26
C ASP A 152 0.48 16.71 19.96
N GLN A 153 0.77 15.44 20.25
CA GLN A 153 2.04 14.80 19.90
C GLN A 153 2.29 14.81 18.38
N LEU A 154 1.28 14.47 17.55
CA LEU A 154 1.38 14.54 16.10
C LEU A 154 1.65 15.97 15.62
N LYS A 155 0.99 16.95 16.21
CA LYS A 155 1.19 18.37 15.90
C LYS A 155 2.60 18.84 16.30
N LYS A 156 3.08 18.50 17.48
CA LYS A 156 4.43 18.85 17.97
C LYS A 156 5.54 18.19 17.14
N SER A 157 5.32 16.99 16.62
CA SER A 157 6.24 16.32 15.69
C SER A 157 6.08 16.75 14.22
N ASN A 158 5.34 17.83 13.97
CA ASN A 158 5.07 18.39 12.63
C ASN A 158 4.37 17.39 11.67
N LEU A 159 3.59 16.44 12.19
CA LEU A 159 2.87 15.48 11.37
C LEU A 159 1.42 15.91 11.11
N LEU A 160 1.02 15.89 9.86
CA LEU A 160 -0.35 16.12 9.38
C LEU A 160 -1.26 14.89 9.50
N ASN A 161 -0.75 13.79 10.05
CA ASN A 161 -1.51 12.58 10.31
C ASN A 161 -2.58 12.85 11.38
N LYS A 162 -3.77 12.22 11.23
CA LYS A 162 -4.89 12.38 12.20
C LYS A 162 -4.84 11.36 13.36
N ASN A 163 -4.02 10.32 13.23
CA ASN A 163 -3.85 9.25 14.23
C ASN A 163 -2.47 8.57 14.09
N ARG A 164 -2.10 7.76 15.08
CA ARG A 164 -0.81 7.02 15.11
C ARG A 164 -0.69 5.91 14.07
N GLY A 165 -1.69 5.68 13.23
CA GLY A 165 -1.80 4.45 12.46
C GLY A 165 -2.11 3.24 13.35
N ARG A 166 -2.60 2.17 12.75
CA ARG A 166 -2.86 0.90 13.46
C ARG A 166 -1.83 -0.14 13.00
N VAL A 167 -1.10 -0.73 13.96
CA VAL A 167 -0.42 -2.00 13.73
C VAL A 167 -1.41 -3.08 14.14
N LYS A 168 -1.74 -3.98 13.23
CA LYS A 168 -2.58 -5.11 13.58
C LYS A 168 -1.77 -6.12 14.40
N GLU A 169 -2.44 -6.76 15.39
CA GLU A 169 -1.89 -7.78 16.28
C GLU A 169 -1.26 -8.99 15.57
N ARG A 170 -1.56 -9.18 14.28
CA ARG A 170 -0.94 -10.23 13.45
C ARG A 170 0.54 -10.04 13.18
N TRP A 171 1.03 -8.82 13.30
CA TRP A 171 2.45 -8.52 13.20
C TRP A 171 3.02 -8.57 14.59
N THR A 172 3.43 -9.77 14.99
CA THR A 172 4.02 -10.06 16.32
C THR A 172 5.44 -9.57 16.47
N SER A 173 6.04 -9.02 15.40
CA SER A 173 7.36 -8.42 15.52
C SER A 173 7.27 -7.06 16.19
N GLU A 174 8.19 -6.83 17.10
CA GLU A 174 8.37 -5.54 17.76
C GLU A 174 8.74 -4.43 16.76
N ASN A 175 9.27 -4.81 15.59
CA ASN A 175 9.69 -3.87 14.53
C ASN A 175 9.25 -4.31 13.13
N PRO A 176 8.03 -3.94 12.69
CA PRO A 176 7.55 -4.23 11.34
C PRO A 176 8.45 -3.69 10.21
N LEU A 177 9.24 -2.66 10.48
CA LEU A 177 10.16 -2.09 9.48
C LEU A 177 11.32 -3.04 9.18
N GLU A 178 11.82 -3.79 10.18
CA GLU A 178 12.87 -4.77 9.96
C GLU A 178 12.36 -5.99 9.18
N GLU A 179 11.18 -6.52 9.54
CA GLU A 179 10.59 -7.64 8.81
C GLU A 179 10.30 -7.32 7.34
N LEU A 180 9.83 -6.10 7.08
CA LEU A 180 9.43 -5.66 5.75
C LEU A 180 10.53 -4.87 5.01
N LYS A 181 11.75 -4.85 5.53
CA LYS A 181 12.91 -4.16 4.97
C LYS A 181 13.15 -4.48 3.50
N ASN A 182 12.95 -5.73 3.10
CA ASN A 182 13.09 -6.17 1.71
C ASN A 182 12.06 -5.57 0.75
N LYS A 183 10.93 -5.08 1.28
CA LYS A 183 9.85 -4.44 0.51
C LYS A 183 9.96 -2.92 0.49
N MET A 184 10.79 -2.36 1.35
CA MET A 184 11.04 -0.92 1.35
C MET A 184 12.10 -0.56 0.30
N HIS A 185 11.92 0.56 -0.36
CA HIS A 185 12.92 1.08 -1.27
C HIS A 185 14.17 1.54 -0.50
N LYS A 186 15.35 1.12 -0.96
CA LYS A 186 16.63 1.60 -0.39
C LYS A 186 16.78 3.11 -0.52
N LYS A 187 16.22 3.69 -1.59
CA LYS A 187 16.06 5.13 -1.79
C LYS A 187 14.60 5.38 -2.15
N PRO A 188 13.91 6.31 -1.46
CA PRO A 188 12.54 6.69 -1.80
C PRO A 188 12.43 7.17 -3.25
N LYS A 189 11.33 6.85 -3.92
CA LYS A 189 11.04 7.30 -5.27
C LYS A 189 10.24 8.59 -5.24
N ASP A 190 10.75 9.64 -5.86
CA ASP A 190 10.06 10.92 -5.98
C ASP A 190 8.86 10.84 -6.94
N VAL A 191 7.79 11.53 -6.58
CA VAL A 191 6.54 11.61 -7.33
C VAL A 191 6.22 13.05 -7.64
N GLY A 192 5.81 13.31 -8.89
CA GLY A 192 5.21 14.59 -9.26
C GLY A 192 6.17 15.76 -9.47
N CYS A 193 7.48 15.55 -9.53
CA CYS A 193 8.42 16.59 -9.94
C CYS A 193 8.73 16.52 -11.44
N LYS A 194 7.74 16.87 -12.27
CA LYS A 194 7.97 17.44 -13.60
C LYS A 194 7.17 18.73 -13.63
N LEU A 195 7.81 19.81 -13.20
CA LEU A 195 7.47 21.16 -13.67
C LEU A 195 7.98 21.32 -15.10
#